data_95c2cb487bca0c60a5fa20d7dc49c787
#
_entry.id   95c2cb487bca0c60a5fa20d7dc49c787
#
_cell.length_a   1.000
_cell.length_b   1.000
_cell.length_c   1.000
_cell.angle_alpha   90.00
_cell.angle_beta   90.00
_cell.angle_gamma   90.00
#
_symmetry.space_group_name_H-M   'P 1'
#
loop_
_entity.id
_entity.type
_entity.pdbx_description
1 polymer ?
#
loop_
_entity_poly.entity_id
_entity_poly.type
_entity_poly.pdbx_seq_one_letter_code
_entity_poly.pdbx_strand_id
1 'polypeptide(L)'
;MRQRSFVLALSLAGVVQSLSCGEGVVSVTNQSYQPRIVVSGLLIAGHPVEDIHVSRNFRLDENLNETPIFLTEAAVLLIDEDEAANYPLTFVDSPSFEKRGFAWRDDTPLAIRAGGTYSLEVRATVEGQELFTRATTTVPGAGFEIVDLTPERTEYRARDGAGNVIMPEVTIERSPGTTFYLLTAVPLDMSVDTFIYDNPFSDEDPRKIDLFDFNYEFEWIQNTPVGAGQSKMGLFWWDVWFYGRHEIVIYAVDANWAHFLQTFEEVQELDGNFHEPKFEFEGDGLGYFGSAIPDTTNIEILRSD
;
A
#
# COMPACT_ATOMS: atom_id res chain seq x y z
N MET A 1 63.28 29.11 5.42
CA MET A 1 62.69 28.57 4.16
C MET A 1 61.82 27.32 4.29
N ARG A 2 61.61 26.73 5.49
CA ARG A 2 60.81 25.51 5.66
C ARG A 2 59.28 25.71 5.90
N GLN A 3 58.86 26.93 6.30
CA GLN A 3 57.43 27.20 6.62
C GLN A 3 56.55 27.51 5.39
N ARG A 4 57.13 27.98 4.27
CA ARG A 4 56.33 28.31 3.06
C ARG A 4 55.92 27.09 2.24
N SER A 5 56.67 26.00 2.34
CA SER A 5 56.34 24.74 1.63
C SER A 5 55.17 23.96 2.29
N PHE A 6 55.01 24.13 3.60
CA PHE A 6 53.90 23.42 4.33
C PHE A 6 52.55 24.06 4.05
N VAL A 7 52.46 25.35 3.89
CA VAL A 7 51.20 26.07 3.56
C VAL A 7 50.72 25.77 2.12
N LEU A 8 51.66 25.61 1.18
CA LEU A 8 51.32 25.25 -0.19
C LEU A 8 50.79 23.82 -0.33
N ALA A 9 51.32 22.88 0.47
CA ALA A 9 50.87 21.48 0.47
C ALA A 9 49.48 21.33 1.10
N LEU A 10 49.13 22.12 2.13
CA LEU A 10 47.83 22.12 2.73
C LEU A 10 46.76 22.73 1.83
N SER A 11 47.10 23.74 1.04
CA SER A 11 46.20 24.40 0.08
C SER A 11 45.87 23.48 -1.11
N LEU A 12 46.81 22.65 -1.54
CA LEU A 12 46.57 21.69 -2.64
C LEU A 12 45.71 20.50 -2.20
N ALA A 13 45.83 20.06 -0.94
CA ALA A 13 45.01 18.99 -0.39
C ALA A 13 43.53 19.41 -0.23
N GLY A 14 43.23 20.68 0.06
CA GLY A 14 41.87 21.23 0.18
C GLY A 14 41.13 21.35 -1.15
N VAL A 15 41.83 21.52 -2.27
CA VAL A 15 41.21 21.65 -3.59
C VAL A 15 40.85 20.31 -4.22
N VAL A 16 41.53 19.23 -3.82
CA VAL A 16 41.21 17.87 -4.34
C VAL A 16 39.96 17.30 -3.71
N GLN A 17 39.58 17.73 -2.49
CA GLN A 17 38.36 17.25 -1.84
C GLN A 17 37.04 17.88 -2.33
N SER A 18 37.13 19.03 -3.05
CA SER A 18 35.94 19.69 -3.61
C SER A 18 35.54 19.20 -5.00
N LEU A 19 36.26 18.26 -5.60
CA LEU A 19 35.95 17.67 -6.90
C LEU A 19 35.22 16.30 -6.82
N SER A 20 34.83 15.89 -5.62
CA SER A 20 34.17 14.58 -5.38
C SER A 20 32.63 14.66 -5.30
N CYS A 21 32.01 15.77 -5.70
CA CYS A 21 30.60 15.78 -6.04
C CYS A 21 30.44 15.51 -7.54
N GLY A 22 30.82 14.33 -7.97
CA GLY A 22 30.40 13.81 -9.25
C GLY A 22 28.93 13.44 -9.16
N GLU A 23 28.05 14.05 -9.96
CA GLU A 23 26.79 13.45 -10.29
C GLU A 23 27.09 12.01 -10.73
N GLY A 24 26.69 11.04 -9.93
CA GLY A 24 26.80 9.65 -10.31
C GLY A 24 25.89 9.42 -11.51
N VAL A 25 26.47 9.52 -12.71
CA VAL A 25 25.78 9.07 -13.91
C VAL A 25 25.68 7.57 -13.79
N VAL A 26 24.59 7.09 -13.24
CA VAL A 26 24.21 5.68 -13.35
C VAL A 26 23.94 5.47 -14.83
N SER A 27 24.90 4.87 -15.56
CA SER A 27 24.61 4.38 -16.89
C SER A 27 23.63 3.22 -16.70
N VAL A 28 22.35 3.48 -16.93
CA VAL A 28 21.35 2.42 -17.10
C VAL A 28 21.82 1.64 -18.34
N THR A 29 22.59 0.58 -18.10
CA THR A 29 22.89 -0.38 -19.16
C THR A 29 21.53 -0.95 -19.57
N ASN A 30 21.21 -0.90 -20.84
CA ASN A 30 20.01 -1.48 -21.43
C ASN A 30 19.84 -2.91 -20.91
N GLN A 31 19.11 -3.08 -19.81
CA GLN A 31 18.55 -4.36 -19.49
C GLN A 31 17.56 -4.64 -20.61
N SER A 32 17.77 -5.73 -21.33
CA SER A 32 16.86 -6.12 -22.38
C SER A 32 15.49 -6.29 -21.76
N TYR A 33 14.52 -5.50 -22.21
CA TYR A 33 13.14 -5.66 -21.80
C TYR A 33 12.70 -7.12 -21.93
N GLN A 34 12.13 -7.65 -20.89
CA GLN A 34 11.51 -8.96 -20.87
C GLN A 34 10.04 -8.78 -20.49
N PRO A 35 9.11 -9.31 -21.29
CA PRO A 35 7.70 -9.27 -20.93
C PRO A 35 7.44 -9.98 -19.59
N ARG A 36 6.62 -9.36 -18.75
CA ARG A 36 6.21 -9.89 -17.45
C ARG A 36 4.72 -9.63 -17.23
N ILE A 37 4.07 -10.50 -16.47
CA ILE A 37 2.72 -10.29 -15.95
C ILE A 37 2.81 -9.46 -14.68
N VAL A 38 2.05 -8.37 -14.61
CA VAL A 38 1.94 -7.56 -13.40
C VAL A 38 0.58 -7.80 -12.78
N VAL A 39 0.58 -8.24 -11.53
CA VAL A 39 -0.65 -8.52 -10.76
C VAL A 39 -0.74 -7.54 -9.60
N SER A 40 -1.95 -6.98 -9.42
CA SER A 40 -2.33 -6.24 -8.21
C SER A 40 -3.64 -6.81 -7.71
N GLY A 41 -3.58 -7.60 -6.64
CA GLY A 41 -4.75 -8.32 -6.13
C GLY A 41 -4.75 -8.45 -4.62
N LEU A 42 -5.91 -8.20 -4.03
CA LEU A 42 -6.13 -8.32 -2.59
C LEU A 42 -7.41 -9.10 -2.32
N LEU A 43 -7.29 -10.15 -1.53
CA LEU A 43 -8.43 -10.92 -1.03
C LEU A 43 -8.85 -10.39 0.34
N ILE A 44 -10.11 -9.97 0.47
CA ILE A 44 -10.64 -9.45 1.72
C ILE A 44 -11.58 -10.49 2.36
N ALA A 45 -11.30 -10.90 3.59
CA ALA A 45 -12.12 -11.88 4.31
C ALA A 45 -13.58 -11.43 4.39
N GLY A 46 -14.50 -12.36 4.08
CA GLY A 46 -15.94 -12.09 4.06
C GLY A 46 -16.46 -11.31 2.85
N HIS A 47 -15.57 -10.84 1.96
CA HIS A 47 -15.95 -10.12 0.76
C HIS A 47 -15.87 -10.99 -0.50
N PRO A 48 -16.61 -10.63 -1.57
CA PRO A 48 -16.45 -11.29 -2.86
C PRO A 48 -15.07 -11.04 -3.45
N VAL A 49 -14.67 -11.91 -4.38
CA VAL A 49 -13.41 -11.72 -5.13
C VAL A 49 -13.69 -10.76 -6.28
N GLU A 50 -13.09 -9.59 -6.19
CA GLU A 50 -13.24 -8.50 -7.16
C GLU A 50 -11.88 -7.80 -7.36
N ASP A 51 -11.79 -7.00 -8.43
CA ASP A 51 -10.71 -6.03 -8.65
C ASP A 51 -9.28 -6.62 -8.66
N ILE A 52 -9.13 -7.88 -9.14
CA ILE A 52 -7.81 -8.45 -9.41
C ILE A 52 -7.30 -7.88 -10.73
N HIS A 53 -6.37 -6.93 -10.65
CA HIS A 53 -5.80 -6.29 -11.83
C HIS A 53 -4.68 -7.14 -12.42
N VAL A 54 -4.76 -7.41 -13.71
CA VAL A 54 -3.73 -8.13 -14.47
C VAL A 54 -3.31 -7.26 -15.65
N SER A 55 -2.05 -6.91 -15.67
CA SER A 55 -1.45 -6.09 -16.71
C SER A 55 -0.09 -6.65 -17.11
N ARG A 56 0.58 -6.00 -18.07
CA ARG A 56 1.96 -6.29 -18.42
C ARG A 56 2.89 -5.13 -18.02
N ASN A 57 4.15 -5.41 -17.82
CA ASN A 57 5.16 -4.38 -17.84
C ASN A 57 5.30 -3.76 -19.25
N PHE A 58 6.00 -2.65 -19.36
CA PHE A 58 6.18 -1.92 -20.61
C PHE A 58 7.59 -1.34 -20.72
N ARG A 59 7.99 -0.98 -21.95
CA ARG A 59 9.26 -0.30 -22.19
C ARG A 59 9.16 1.17 -21.84
N LEU A 60 10.23 1.77 -21.40
CA LEU A 60 10.28 3.20 -21.04
C LEU A 60 9.96 4.14 -22.22
N ASP A 61 10.18 3.69 -23.45
CA ASP A 61 9.92 4.44 -24.68
C ASP A 61 8.57 4.08 -25.34
N GLU A 62 7.76 3.26 -24.68
CA GLU A 62 6.47 2.81 -25.21
C GLU A 62 5.39 3.89 -25.04
N ASN A 63 4.57 4.09 -26.08
CA ASN A 63 3.42 5.00 -26.00
C ASN A 63 2.20 4.29 -25.39
N LEU A 64 1.98 4.48 -24.11
CA LEU A 64 0.89 3.82 -23.38
C LEU A 64 -0.52 4.28 -23.77
N ASN A 65 -0.64 5.39 -24.50
CA ASN A 65 -1.94 5.82 -25.04
C ASN A 65 -2.37 4.99 -26.25
N GLU A 66 -1.43 4.33 -26.92
CA GLU A 66 -1.69 3.54 -28.12
C GLU A 66 -1.65 2.03 -27.85
N THR A 67 -0.98 1.61 -26.79
CA THR A 67 -0.77 0.20 -26.48
C THR A 67 -1.40 -0.18 -25.15
N PRO A 68 -2.43 -1.03 -25.15
CA PRO A 68 -3.08 -1.46 -23.92
C PRO A 68 -2.09 -2.19 -22.99
N ILE A 69 -2.13 -1.85 -21.71
CA ILE A 69 -1.33 -2.55 -20.68
C ILE A 69 -2.12 -3.68 -20.00
N PHE A 70 -3.47 -3.55 -19.92
CA PHE A 70 -4.31 -4.57 -19.31
C PHE A 70 -4.39 -5.83 -20.16
N LEU A 71 -4.22 -6.98 -19.52
CA LEU A 71 -4.28 -8.31 -20.14
C LEU A 71 -5.70 -8.88 -20.00
N THR A 72 -6.67 -8.25 -20.66
CA THR A 72 -8.10 -8.58 -20.55
C THR A 72 -8.46 -9.99 -20.98
N GLU A 73 -7.63 -10.61 -21.84
CA GLU A 73 -7.79 -11.97 -22.35
C GLU A 73 -6.99 -13.01 -21.53
N ALA A 74 -6.37 -12.61 -20.42
CA ALA A 74 -5.64 -13.54 -19.57
C ALA A 74 -6.58 -14.60 -18.98
N ALA A 75 -6.09 -15.82 -18.84
CA ALA A 75 -6.75 -16.85 -18.07
C ALA A 75 -6.32 -16.70 -16.60
N VAL A 76 -7.27 -16.28 -15.75
CA VAL A 76 -7.04 -16.03 -14.32
C VAL A 76 -7.84 -17.03 -13.52
N LEU A 77 -7.15 -17.79 -12.66
CA LEU A 77 -7.73 -18.84 -11.83
C LEU A 77 -7.38 -18.60 -10.37
N LEU A 78 -8.39 -18.44 -9.52
CA LEU A 78 -8.24 -18.51 -8.08
C LEU A 78 -8.46 -19.94 -7.60
N ILE A 79 -7.57 -20.42 -6.74
CA ILE A 79 -7.59 -21.78 -6.21
C ILE A 79 -7.71 -21.67 -4.68
N ASP A 80 -8.72 -22.29 -4.11
CA ASP A 80 -8.79 -22.53 -2.69
C ASP A 80 -7.99 -23.80 -2.39
N GLU A 81 -6.83 -23.64 -1.77
CA GLU A 81 -5.91 -24.76 -1.52
C GLU A 81 -6.43 -25.71 -0.44
N ASP A 82 -7.22 -25.20 0.49
CA ASP A 82 -7.75 -26.01 1.61
C ASP A 82 -8.90 -26.91 1.15
N GLU A 83 -9.71 -26.41 0.21
CA GLU A 83 -10.88 -27.15 -0.31
C GLU A 83 -10.59 -27.80 -1.68
N ALA A 84 -9.42 -27.57 -2.24
CA ALA A 84 -9.04 -28.00 -3.59
C ALA A 84 -10.06 -27.56 -4.66
N ALA A 85 -10.64 -26.37 -4.49
CA ALA A 85 -11.64 -25.80 -5.37
C ALA A 85 -11.04 -24.74 -6.30
N ASN A 86 -11.55 -24.70 -7.55
CA ASN A 86 -11.05 -23.81 -8.59
C ASN A 86 -12.14 -22.82 -9.01
N TYR A 87 -11.77 -21.54 -9.05
CA TYR A 87 -12.66 -20.43 -9.37
C TYR A 87 -12.07 -19.61 -10.54
N PRO A 88 -12.46 -19.90 -11.81
CA PRO A 88 -12.03 -19.10 -12.94
C PRO A 88 -12.62 -17.70 -12.87
N LEU A 89 -11.76 -16.66 -12.86
CA LEU A 89 -12.18 -15.28 -12.79
C LEU A 89 -12.43 -14.72 -14.18
N THR A 90 -13.42 -13.82 -14.27
CA THR A 90 -13.82 -13.17 -15.52
C THR A 90 -13.42 -11.71 -15.47
N PHE A 91 -12.89 -11.20 -16.59
CA PHE A 91 -12.60 -9.77 -16.70
C PHE A 91 -13.88 -8.94 -16.73
N VAL A 92 -13.91 -7.91 -15.89
CA VAL A 92 -14.98 -6.91 -15.79
C VAL A 92 -14.44 -5.61 -16.31
N ASP A 93 -14.97 -5.12 -17.44
CA ASP A 93 -14.65 -3.81 -17.95
C ASP A 93 -15.49 -2.75 -17.23
N SER A 94 -14.83 -1.75 -16.67
CA SER A 94 -15.48 -0.66 -15.94
C SER A 94 -14.86 0.68 -16.34
N PRO A 95 -15.66 1.77 -16.41
CA PRO A 95 -15.13 3.12 -16.58
C PRO A 95 -14.21 3.56 -15.42
N SER A 96 -14.49 3.08 -14.20
CA SER A 96 -13.62 3.29 -13.06
C SER A 96 -12.45 2.31 -13.11
N PHE A 97 -11.24 2.84 -13.00
CA PHE A 97 -10.02 2.04 -12.92
C PHE A 97 -10.09 1.03 -11.76
N GLU A 98 -10.55 1.48 -10.61
CA GLU A 98 -10.66 0.66 -9.39
C GLU A 98 -11.58 -0.55 -9.55
N LYS A 99 -12.60 -0.46 -10.41
CA LYS A 99 -13.58 -1.51 -10.67
C LYS A 99 -13.32 -2.30 -11.95
N ARG A 100 -12.19 -2.03 -12.61
CA ARG A 100 -11.78 -2.73 -13.83
C ARG A 100 -10.79 -3.82 -13.47
N GLY A 101 -11.19 -5.07 -13.48
CA GLY A 101 -10.31 -6.19 -13.13
C GLY A 101 -10.98 -7.53 -13.29
N PHE A 102 -10.31 -8.56 -12.85
CA PHE A 102 -10.86 -9.91 -12.80
C PHE A 102 -11.64 -10.14 -11.52
N ALA A 103 -12.82 -10.76 -11.65
CA ALA A 103 -13.74 -11.00 -10.55
C ALA A 103 -14.41 -12.37 -10.68
N TRP A 104 -14.90 -12.91 -9.56
CA TRP A 104 -15.78 -14.05 -9.55
C TRP A 104 -17.21 -13.63 -9.91
N ARG A 105 -17.79 -14.25 -10.93
CA ARG A 105 -19.11 -13.86 -11.48
C ARG A 105 -20.08 -15.03 -11.65
N ASP A 106 -19.96 -16.08 -10.84
CA ASP A 106 -20.94 -17.14 -10.79
C ASP A 106 -22.08 -16.79 -9.82
N ASP A 107 -23.24 -17.43 -9.99
CA ASP A 107 -24.40 -17.30 -9.10
C ASP A 107 -24.12 -17.82 -7.67
N THR A 108 -23.09 -18.64 -7.50
CA THR A 108 -22.67 -19.14 -6.18
C THR A 108 -21.74 -18.12 -5.51
N PRO A 109 -22.13 -17.52 -4.38
CA PRO A 109 -21.24 -16.58 -3.70
C PRO A 109 -19.93 -17.24 -3.28
N LEU A 110 -18.80 -16.62 -3.63
CA LEU A 110 -17.48 -16.97 -3.14
C LEU A 110 -17.06 -15.92 -2.11
N ALA A 111 -17.07 -16.30 -0.84
CA ALA A 111 -16.56 -15.48 0.25
C ALA A 111 -15.18 -15.99 0.70
N ILE A 112 -14.22 -15.08 0.77
CA ILE A 112 -12.89 -15.37 1.26
C ILE A 112 -12.94 -15.67 2.75
N ARG A 113 -12.34 -16.80 3.16
CA ARG A 113 -12.39 -17.29 4.55
C ARG A 113 -11.19 -16.79 5.34
N ALA A 114 -11.41 -16.33 6.55
CA ALA A 114 -10.34 -16.08 7.51
C ALA A 114 -9.53 -17.36 7.75
N GLY A 115 -8.21 -17.28 7.71
CA GLY A 115 -7.29 -18.40 7.84
C GLY A 115 -7.20 -19.30 6.62
N GLY A 116 -7.96 -19.04 5.55
CA GLY A 116 -7.92 -19.82 4.30
C GLY A 116 -6.68 -19.53 3.48
N THR A 117 -6.20 -20.52 2.73
CA THR A 117 -5.05 -20.39 1.82
C THR A 117 -5.53 -20.41 0.37
N TYR A 118 -5.13 -19.38 -0.38
CA TYR A 118 -5.54 -19.20 -1.76
C TYR A 118 -4.34 -18.98 -2.68
N SER A 119 -4.38 -19.59 -3.87
CA SER A 119 -3.40 -19.32 -4.93
C SER A 119 -4.08 -18.65 -6.12
N LEU A 120 -3.38 -17.71 -6.74
CA LEU A 120 -3.78 -17.10 -8.00
C LEU A 120 -2.85 -17.58 -9.10
N GLU A 121 -3.39 -18.19 -10.13
CA GLU A 121 -2.67 -18.53 -11.37
C GLU A 121 -3.10 -17.60 -12.50
N VAL A 122 -2.12 -17.06 -13.22
CA VAL A 122 -2.36 -16.22 -14.39
C VAL A 122 -1.57 -16.75 -15.58
N ARG A 123 -2.25 -16.92 -16.71
CA ARG A 123 -1.66 -17.26 -18.01
C ARG A 123 -2.05 -16.21 -19.03
N ALA A 124 -1.08 -15.69 -19.74
CA ALA A 124 -1.31 -14.66 -20.75
C ALA A 124 -0.27 -14.74 -21.88
N THR A 125 -0.66 -14.25 -23.05
CA THR A 125 0.26 -14.06 -24.17
C THR A 125 0.65 -12.59 -24.23
N VAL A 126 1.94 -12.28 -24.06
CA VAL A 126 2.48 -10.93 -24.16
C VAL A 126 3.54 -10.89 -25.25
N GLU A 127 3.37 -10.02 -26.25
CA GLU A 127 4.28 -9.91 -27.40
C GLU A 127 4.58 -11.26 -28.09
N GLY A 128 3.59 -12.18 -28.12
CA GLY A 128 3.70 -13.51 -28.71
C GLY A 128 4.41 -14.56 -27.84
N GLN A 129 4.73 -14.22 -26.58
CA GLN A 129 5.27 -15.15 -25.59
C GLN A 129 4.16 -15.59 -24.63
N GLU A 130 4.07 -16.90 -24.40
CA GLU A 130 3.21 -17.47 -23.37
C GLU A 130 3.90 -17.29 -22.02
N LEU A 131 3.25 -16.54 -21.13
CA LEU A 131 3.73 -16.27 -19.78
C LEU A 131 2.82 -16.94 -18.75
N PHE A 132 3.42 -17.34 -17.65
CA PHE A 132 2.73 -17.93 -16.52
C PHE A 132 3.25 -17.35 -15.21
N THR A 133 2.32 -17.09 -14.28
CA THR A 133 2.69 -16.76 -12.91
C THR A 133 1.72 -17.35 -11.90
N ARG A 134 2.22 -17.59 -10.70
CA ARG A 134 1.46 -18.05 -9.54
C ARG A 134 1.93 -17.32 -8.29
N ALA A 135 0.97 -16.95 -7.43
CA ALA A 135 1.24 -16.47 -6.07
C ALA A 135 0.26 -17.11 -5.10
N THR A 136 0.67 -17.27 -3.84
CA THR A 136 -0.15 -17.88 -2.80
C THR A 136 -0.20 -16.96 -1.60
N THR A 137 -1.39 -16.71 -1.06
CA THR A 137 -1.63 -15.94 0.16
C THR A 137 -2.35 -16.79 1.20
N THR A 138 -2.10 -16.54 2.48
CA THR A 138 -2.89 -17.09 3.58
C THR A 138 -3.57 -15.94 4.31
N VAL A 139 -4.88 -15.92 4.25
CA VAL A 139 -5.70 -14.88 4.89
C VAL A 139 -5.44 -14.88 6.40
N PRO A 140 -5.25 -13.74 7.05
CA PRO A 140 -5.10 -13.68 8.49
C PRO A 140 -6.16 -14.48 9.23
N GLY A 141 -5.81 -15.06 10.39
CA GLY A 141 -6.70 -15.92 11.18
C GLY A 141 -7.87 -15.15 11.79
N ALA A 142 -8.96 -15.85 12.07
CA ALA A 142 -10.11 -15.27 12.74
C ALA A 142 -9.78 -14.78 14.16
N GLY A 143 -10.59 -13.85 14.68
CA GLY A 143 -10.44 -13.28 16.02
C GLY A 143 -9.85 -11.88 16.05
N PHE A 144 -9.59 -11.29 14.88
CA PHE A 144 -9.29 -9.86 14.75
C PHE A 144 -10.57 -9.03 14.93
N GLU A 145 -10.54 -8.07 15.84
CA GLU A 145 -11.62 -7.10 16.03
C GLU A 145 -11.11 -5.80 16.69
N ILE A 146 -11.77 -4.69 16.40
CA ILE A 146 -11.60 -3.44 17.12
C ILE A 146 -12.47 -3.51 18.40
N VAL A 147 -11.83 -3.45 19.56
CA VAL A 147 -12.54 -3.60 20.86
C VAL A 147 -12.82 -2.27 21.54
N ASP A 148 -12.07 -1.20 21.21
CA ASP A 148 -12.27 0.13 21.77
C ASP A 148 -11.66 1.21 20.89
N LEU A 149 -12.23 2.43 20.95
CA LEU A 149 -11.67 3.65 20.39
C LEU A 149 -11.87 4.80 21.42
N THR A 150 -10.79 5.40 21.86
CA THR A 150 -10.84 6.42 22.90
C THR A 150 -9.95 7.63 22.54
N PRO A 151 -10.54 8.84 22.48
CA PRO A 151 -11.96 9.17 22.56
C PRO A 151 -12.68 8.94 21.21
N GLU A 152 -13.96 8.56 21.23
CA GLU A 152 -14.81 8.44 20.02
C GLU A 152 -15.19 9.79 19.42
N ARG A 153 -14.99 10.87 20.17
CA ARG A 153 -15.28 12.25 19.77
C ARG A 153 -14.27 13.20 20.39
N THR A 154 -13.63 14.04 19.58
CA THR A 154 -12.59 14.95 20.06
C THR A 154 -12.46 16.15 19.13
N GLU A 155 -11.95 17.28 19.68
CA GLU A 155 -11.50 18.38 18.83
C GLU A 155 -10.21 18.01 18.11
N TYR A 156 -10.03 18.57 16.91
CA TYR A 156 -8.79 18.40 16.16
C TYR A 156 -7.60 18.91 17.00
N ARG A 157 -6.60 18.05 17.22
CA ARG A 157 -5.42 18.34 18.05
C ARG A 157 -5.75 18.82 19.47
N ALA A 158 -6.85 18.34 20.05
CA ALA A 158 -7.19 18.60 21.45
C ALA A 158 -5.99 18.38 22.38
N ARG A 159 -5.94 19.13 23.47
CA ARG A 159 -4.85 19.04 24.46
C ARG A 159 -5.39 18.62 25.82
N ASP A 160 -4.59 17.84 26.51
CA ASP A 160 -4.86 17.50 27.91
C ASP A 160 -4.58 18.67 28.88
N GLY A 161 -4.87 18.49 30.15
CA GLY A 161 -4.60 19.52 31.20
C GLY A 161 -3.12 19.84 31.39
N ALA A 162 -2.20 19.07 30.84
CA ALA A 162 -0.75 19.29 30.85
C ALA A 162 -0.27 19.97 29.56
N GLY A 163 -1.15 20.14 28.55
CA GLY A 163 -0.87 20.76 27.26
C GLY A 163 -0.37 19.79 26.20
N ASN A 164 -0.35 18.48 26.44
CA ASN A 164 0.02 17.47 25.45
C ASN A 164 -1.14 17.27 24.47
N VAL A 165 -0.81 17.06 23.20
CA VAL A 165 -1.81 16.72 22.19
C VAL A 165 -2.40 15.34 22.50
N ILE A 166 -3.71 15.26 22.59
CA ILE A 166 -4.44 13.99 22.73
C ILE A 166 -4.48 13.33 21.35
N MET A 167 -4.03 12.08 21.28
CA MET A 167 -4.17 11.25 20.09
C MET A 167 -5.25 10.21 20.34
N PRO A 168 -6.27 10.11 19.48
CA PRO A 168 -7.22 9.02 19.57
C PRO A 168 -6.49 7.67 19.44
N GLU A 169 -6.90 6.71 20.24
CA GLU A 169 -6.25 5.40 20.32
C GLU A 169 -7.29 4.30 20.07
N VAL A 170 -7.00 3.45 19.09
CA VAL A 170 -7.80 2.26 18.79
C VAL A 170 -7.15 1.07 19.48
N THR A 171 -7.94 0.31 20.22
CA THR A 171 -7.52 -0.97 20.80
C THR A 171 -8.08 -2.11 19.96
N ILE A 172 -7.22 -3.01 19.52
CA ILE A 172 -7.58 -4.18 18.72
C ILE A 172 -7.29 -5.48 19.47
N GLU A 173 -8.14 -6.48 19.27
CA GLU A 173 -7.79 -7.88 19.49
C GLU A 173 -7.06 -8.40 18.26
N ARG A 174 -5.88 -8.96 18.44
CA ARG A 174 -4.97 -9.27 17.34
C ARG A 174 -5.35 -10.57 16.62
N SER A 175 -5.22 -10.57 15.29
CA SER A 175 -5.26 -11.81 14.51
C SER A 175 -4.04 -12.67 14.82
N PRO A 176 -4.23 -13.94 15.21
CA PRO A 176 -3.12 -14.84 15.48
C PRO A 176 -2.18 -14.99 14.29
N GLY A 177 -0.87 -14.82 14.53
CA GLY A 177 0.15 -14.96 13.50
C GLY A 177 0.35 -13.75 12.60
N THR A 178 -0.50 -12.73 12.69
CA THR A 178 -0.37 -11.48 11.93
C THR A 178 0.47 -10.47 12.70
N THR A 179 1.41 -9.84 12.00
CA THR A 179 2.31 -8.83 12.55
C THR A 179 2.05 -7.43 12.01
N PHE A 180 1.33 -7.32 10.89
CA PHE A 180 1.09 -6.06 10.20
C PHE A 180 -0.37 -5.69 10.24
N TYR A 181 -0.61 -4.44 10.59
CA TYR A 181 -1.93 -3.82 10.60
C TYR A 181 -1.84 -2.50 9.87
N LEU A 182 -2.78 -2.24 8.98
CA LEU A 182 -2.94 -0.96 8.30
C LEU A 182 -4.12 -0.25 8.93
N LEU A 183 -3.94 1.03 9.26
CA LEU A 183 -5.02 1.88 9.73
C LEU A 183 -5.28 2.97 8.68
N THR A 184 -6.53 3.19 8.34
CA THR A 184 -6.95 4.32 7.53
C THR A 184 -8.14 5.04 8.17
N ALA A 185 -8.20 6.35 8.00
CA ALA A 185 -9.30 7.19 8.43
C ALA A 185 -10.04 7.73 7.19
N VAL A 186 -11.21 7.18 6.92
CA VAL A 186 -12.03 7.56 5.77
C VAL A 186 -13.02 8.66 6.18
N PRO A 187 -12.90 9.89 5.67
CA PRO A 187 -13.84 10.95 5.99
C PRO A 187 -15.22 10.67 5.36
N LEU A 188 -16.27 10.67 6.18
CA LEU A 188 -17.64 10.44 5.75
C LEU A 188 -18.37 11.75 5.35
N ASP A 189 -17.90 12.89 5.87
CA ASP A 189 -18.49 14.21 5.65
C ASP A 189 -17.55 15.11 4.83
N MET A 190 -16.88 14.55 3.83
CA MET A 190 -15.87 15.22 3.01
C MET A 190 -16.45 16.36 2.18
N SER A 191 -15.96 17.58 2.40
CA SER A 191 -16.30 18.77 1.63
C SER A 191 -15.28 19.88 1.83
N VAL A 192 -15.32 20.91 0.97
CA VAL A 192 -14.49 22.10 1.12
C VAL A 192 -14.74 22.79 2.48
N ASP A 193 -15.97 22.74 3.00
CA ASP A 193 -16.33 23.36 4.28
C ASP A 193 -15.81 22.58 5.48
N THR A 194 -15.57 21.29 5.34
CA THR A 194 -15.05 20.44 6.40
C THR A 194 -13.54 20.24 6.32
N PHE A 195 -12.88 20.68 5.26
CA PHE A 195 -11.45 20.57 5.11
C PHE A 195 -10.67 21.34 6.19
N ILE A 196 -9.58 20.77 6.70
CA ILE A 196 -8.72 21.35 7.74
C ILE A 196 -7.62 22.18 7.10
N TYR A 197 -7.87 23.48 6.91
CA TYR A 197 -6.96 24.42 6.23
C TYR A 197 -5.67 24.72 6.99
N ASP A 198 -5.71 24.60 8.29
CA ASP A 198 -4.59 24.86 9.19
C ASP A 198 -3.86 23.56 9.59
N ASN A 199 -4.05 22.49 8.81
CA ASN A 199 -3.27 21.28 8.97
C ASN A 199 -1.80 21.60 8.69
N PRO A 200 -0.90 21.49 9.70
CA PRO A 200 0.51 21.89 9.55
C PRO A 200 1.31 20.98 8.61
N PHE A 201 0.70 19.92 8.13
CA PHE A 201 1.30 18.94 7.22
C PHE A 201 0.91 19.18 5.75
N SER A 202 0.07 20.19 5.46
CA SER A 202 -0.30 20.58 4.12
C SER A 202 0.02 22.05 3.83
N ASP A 203 0.78 22.30 2.79
CA ASP A 203 1.02 23.64 2.21
C ASP A 203 0.06 23.94 1.04
N GLU A 204 -0.89 23.05 0.76
CA GLU A 204 -1.71 23.12 -0.44
C GLU A 204 -2.96 24.00 -0.27
N ASP A 205 -3.32 24.72 -1.32
CA ASP A 205 -4.57 25.48 -1.38
C ASP A 205 -5.72 24.52 -1.76
N PRO A 206 -6.59 24.14 -0.79
CA PRO A 206 -7.62 23.13 -1.02
C PRO A 206 -8.66 23.50 -2.09
N ARG A 207 -8.69 24.75 -2.54
CA ARG A 207 -9.50 25.17 -3.69
C ARG A 207 -8.94 24.68 -5.03
N LYS A 208 -7.72 24.12 -5.03
CA LYS A 208 -7.01 23.60 -6.20
C LYS A 208 -6.80 22.09 -6.15
N ILE A 209 -7.21 21.46 -5.07
CA ILE A 209 -6.97 20.04 -4.80
C ILE A 209 -8.24 19.27 -5.15
N ASP A 210 -8.09 18.13 -5.76
CA ASP A 210 -9.14 17.13 -5.79
C ASP A 210 -9.28 16.56 -4.38
N LEU A 211 -10.42 16.81 -3.73
CA LEU A 211 -10.64 16.32 -2.37
C LEU A 211 -10.59 14.80 -2.27
N PHE A 212 -10.75 14.09 -3.40
CA PHE A 212 -10.60 12.64 -3.44
C PHE A 212 -9.16 12.17 -3.21
N ASP A 213 -8.16 13.02 -3.48
CA ASP A 213 -6.76 12.67 -3.23
C ASP A 213 -6.45 12.46 -1.73
N PHE A 214 -7.33 12.95 -0.84
CA PHE A 214 -7.22 12.78 0.62
C PHE A 214 -8.10 11.65 1.17
N ASN A 215 -8.67 10.83 0.32
CA ASN A 215 -9.66 9.84 0.74
C ASN A 215 -9.05 8.52 1.22
N TYR A 216 -7.75 8.28 0.98
CA TYR A 216 -7.10 7.01 1.29
C TYR A 216 -5.62 7.22 1.63
N GLU A 217 -5.32 7.58 2.86
CA GLU A 217 -3.96 7.42 3.35
C GLU A 217 -3.89 6.16 4.22
N PHE A 218 -3.02 5.23 3.81
CA PHE A 218 -2.72 4.06 4.59
C PHE A 218 -1.52 4.34 5.46
N GLU A 219 -1.73 4.44 6.75
CA GLU A 219 -0.63 4.28 7.69
C GLU A 219 -0.51 2.83 8.11
N TRP A 220 0.71 2.34 8.11
CA TRP A 220 0.94 1.01 8.54
C TRP A 220 1.79 0.93 9.80
N ILE A 221 1.32 0.11 10.70
CA ILE A 221 1.92 -0.07 12.00
C ILE A 221 2.39 -1.50 12.12
N GLN A 222 3.71 -1.64 12.18
CA GLN A 222 4.29 -2.93 12.50
C GLN A 222 4.06 -3.23 13.98
N ASN A 223 3.39 -4.33 14.26
CA ASN A 223 3.08 -4.75 15.60
C ASN A 223 3.93 -5.95 16.01
N THR A 224 5.02 -5.69 16.73
CA THR A 224 5.87 -6.72 17.30
C THR A 224 5.84 -6.65 18.84
N PRO A 225 5.90 -7.77 19.56
CA PRO A 225 6.08 -9.15 19.09
C PRO A 225 4.78 -9.76 18.53
N VAL A 226 4.96 -10.74 17.64
CA VAL A 226 3.88 -11.59 17.14
C VAL A 226 3.25 -12.34 18.29
N GLY A 227 1.97 -12.16 18.54
CA GLY A 227 1.29 -12.86 19.64
C GLY A 227 -0.20 -12.60 19.65
N ALA A 228 -0.94 -13.44 20.34
CA ALA A 228 -2.33 -13.17 20.67
C ALA A 228 -2.43 -12.06 21.71
N GLY A 229 -3.61 -11.45 21.81
CA GLY A 229 -3.93 -10.42 22.77
C GLY A 229 -4.14 -9.03 22.15
N GLN A 230 -4.28 -8.04 23.00
CA GLN A 230 -4.61 -6.68 22.57
C GLN A 230 -3.38 -5.86 22.20
N SER A 231 -3.58 -4.96 21.27
CA SER A 231 -2.64 -3.91 20.89
C SER A 231 -3.37 -2.58 20.72
N LYS A 232 -2.61 -1.49 20.83
CA LYS A 232 -3.11 -0.14 20.71
C LYS A 232 -2.45 0.54 19.53
N MET A 233 -3.24 1.26 18.75
CA MET A 233 -2.84 1.99 17.55
C MET A 233 -3.33 3.43 17.69
N GLY A 234 -2.44 4.41 17.50
CA GLY A 234 -2.80 5.82 17.53
C GLY A 234 -3.27 6.29 16.17
N LEU A 235 -4.34 7.08 16.15
CA LEU A 235 -4.72 7.86 14.98
C LEU A 235 -3.90 9.14 14.98
N PHE A 236 -3.01 9.29 14.00
CA PHE A 236 -2.17 10.47 13.90
C PHE A 236 -2.91 11.65 13.26
N TRP A 237 -2.68 12.85 13.76
CA TRP A 237 -3.38 14.02 13.27
C TRP A 237 -3.01 14.43 11.84
N TRP A 238 -1.88 14.04 11.33
CA TRP A 238 -1.50 14.27 9.92
C TRP A 238 -2.33 13.45 8.93
N ASP A 239 -2.99 12.36 9.38
CA ASP A 239 -3.89 11.53 8.56
C ASP A 239 -5.33 12.05 8.57
N VAL A 240 -5.60 13.10 9.36
CA VAL A 240 -6.93 13.69 9.49
C VAL A 240 -6.98 15.00 8.72
N TRP A 241 -7.65 14.98 7.57
CA TRP A 241 -7.75 16.11 6.66
C TRP A 241 -9.09 16.84 6.69
N PHE A 242 -10.08 16.28 7.38
CA PHE A 242 -11.43 16.83 7.47
C PHE A 242 -11.95 16.85 8.90
N TYR A 243 -12.81 17.82 9.18
CA TYR A 243 -13.70 17.78 10.36
C TYR A 243 -14.90 16.88 10.06
N GLY A 244 -15.57 16.41 11.11
CA GLY A 244 -16.76 15.59 11.00
C GLY A 244 -16.50 14.12 11.30
N ARG A 245 -17.36 13.27 10.79
CA ARG A 245 -17.31 11.82 11.02
C ARG A 245 -16.29 11.15 10.12
N HIS A 246 -15.56 10.22 10.70
CA HIS A 246 -14.64 9.33 9.99
C HIS A 246 -14.95 7.89 10.33
N GLU A 247 -14.86 7.03 9.34
CA GLU A 247 -14.77 5.60 9.54
C GLU A 247 -13.27 5.25 9.68
N ILE A 248 -12.91 4.67 10.81
CA ILE A 248 -11.57 4.12 11.02
C ILE A 248 -11.62 2.67 10.60
N VAL A 249 -10.82 2.32 9.60
CA VAL A 249 -10.69 0.96 9.12
C VAL A 249 -9.31 0.44 9.51
N ILE A 250 -9.27 -0.72 10.14
CA ILE A 250 -8.02 -1.41 10.41
C ILE A 250 -8.03 -2.75 9.67
N TYR A 251 -6.96 -3.00 8.93
CA TYR A 251 -6.74 -4.26 8.24
C TYR A 251 -5.66 -5.06 8.96
N ALA A 252 -5.97 -6.26 9.38
CA ALA A 252 -4.95 -7.27 9.63
C ALA A 252 -4.53 -7.84 8.27
N VAL A 253 -3.25 -7.73 7.90
CA VAL A 253 -2.77 -8.08 6.56
C VAL A 253 -1.85 -9.30 6.57
N ASP A 254 -1.80 -10.02 5.46
CA ASP A 254 -0.87 -11.13 5.27
C ASP A 254 0.57 -10.67 5.04
N ALA A 255 1.49 -11.63 5.05
CA ALA A 255 2.91 -11.34 4.88
C ALA A 255 3.25 -10.84 3.46
N ASN A 256 2.55 -11.32 2.42
CA ASN A 256 2.87 -10.96 1.04
C ASN A 256 2.59 -9.47 0.78
N TRP A 257 1.40 -9.01 1.17
CA TRP A 257 1.05 -7.60 1.01
C TRP A 257 1.92 -6.71 1.89
N ALA A 258 2.16 -7.11 3.14
CA ALA A 258 3.05 -6.40 4.04
C ALA A 258 4.47 -6.26 3.47
N HIS A 259 5.06 -7.34 2.96
CA HIS A 259 6.39 -7.32 2.35
C HIS A 259 6.46 -6.44 1.10
N PHE A 260 5.42 -6.50 0.26
CA PHE A 260 5.34 -5.64 -0.92
C PHE A 260 5.34 -4.15 -0.52
N LEU A 261 4.47 -3.74 0.41
CA LEU A 261 4.38 -2.36 0.87
C LEU A 261 5.70 -1.87 1.45
N GLN A 262 6.33 -2.65 2.33
CA GLN A 262 7.61 -2.31 2.94
C GLN A 262 8.72 -2.09 1.92
N THR A 263 8.83 -2.97 0.94
CA THR A 263 9.93 -2.93 -0.03
C THR A 263 9.64 -2.00 -1.20
N PHE A 264 8.36 -1.69 -1.47
CA PHE A 264 7.98 -0.74 -2.52
C PHE A 264 8.35 0.70 -2.17
N GLU A 265 8.23 1.10 -0.91
CA GLU A 265 8.68 2.42 -0.46
C GLU A 265 10.21 2.56 -0.49
N GLU A 266 10.94 1.48 -0.25
CA GLU A 266 12.42 1.46 -0.28
C GLU A 266 13.01 1.61 -1.70
N VAL A 267 12.21 1.46 -2.77
CA VAL A 267 12.68 1.60 -4.17
C VAL A 267 13.28 2.98 -4.46
N GLN A 268 12.94 4.00 -3.69
CA GLN A 268 13.38 5.39 -3.86
C GLN A 268 14.25 5.89 -2.72
N GLU A 269 15.16 5.09 -2.22
CA GLU A 269 16.08 5.56 -1.18
C GLU A 269 16.93 6.76 -1.62
N LEU A 270 17.11 7.69 -0.69
CA LEU A 270 17.86 8.96 -0.88
C LEU A 270 19.34 8.76 -1.24
N ASP A 271 19.88 7.57 -1.09
CA ASP A 271 21.28 7.23 -1.37
C ASP A 271 21.57 6.91 -2.84
N GLY A 272 20.52 6.87 -3.68
CA GLY A 272 20.62 6.56 -5.11
C GLY A 272 20.74 5.07 -5.42
N ASN A 273 20.58 4.20 -4.44
CA ASN A 273 20.43 2.76 -4.67
C ASN A 273 18.99 2.45 -5.01
N PHE A 274 18.78 1.68 -6.07
CA PHE A 274 17.47 1.17 -6.43
C PHE A 274 17.38 -0.27 -6.00
N HIS A 275 16.43 -0.57 -5.12
CA HIS A 275 16.08 -1.93 -4.75
C HIS A 275 14.83 -2.36 -5.50
N GLU A 276 14.82 -3.58 -6.01
CA GLU A 276 13.60 -4.15 -6.59
C GLU A 276 12.64 -4.53 -5.45
N PRO A 277 11.35 -4.15 -5.52
CA PRO A 277 10.37 -4.60 -4.54
C PRO A 277 10.35 -6.12 -4.44
N LYS A 278 10.04 -6.62 -3.25
CA LYS A 278 9.95 -8.05 -3.05
C LYS A 278 8.62 -8.58 -3.59
N PHE A 279 8.69 -9.33 -4.68
CA PHE A 279 7.55 -9.96 -5.30
C PHE A 279 7.48 -11.44 -4.88
N GLU A 280 6.37 -11.86 -4.30
CA GLU A 280 6.13 -13.25 -3.87
C GLU A 280 5.41 -14.03 -4.99
N PHE A 281 6.03 -14.08 -6.19
CA PHE A 281 5.51 -14.77 -7.36
C PHE A 281 6.47 -15.86 -7.87
N GLU A 282 5.88 -16.96 -8.33
CA GLU A 282 6.56 -17.96 -9.14
C GLU A 282 6.36 -17.65 -10.62
N GLY A 283 7.37 -17.90 -11.46
CA GLY A 283 7.32 -17.68 -12.91
C GLY A 283 7.55 -16.23 -13.32
N ASP A 284 6.71 -15.71 -14.22
CA ASP A 284 6.90 -14.42 -14.90
C ASP A 284 6.16 -13.25 -14.23
N GLY A 285 5.85 -13.35 -12.94
CA GLY A 285 5.03 -12.39 -12.21
C GLY A 285 5.81 -11.25 -11.56
N LEU A 286 5.13 -10.11 -11.45
CA LEU A 286 5.51 -8.91 -10.68
C LEU A 286 4.27 -8.38 -9.93
N GLY A 287 4.48 -7.55 -8.92
CA GLY A 287 3.40 -6.91 -8.18
C GLY A 287 3.08 -7.63 -6.87
N TYR A 288 1.82 -7.69 -6.50
CA TYR A 288 1.41 -8.35 -5.27
C TYR A 288 0.11 -9.15 -5.43
N PHE A 289 0.03 -10.24 -4.67
CA PHE A 289 -1.20 -10.98 -4.39
C PHE A 289 -1.21 -11.29 -2.90
N GLY A 290 -2.08 -10.59 -2.18
CA GLY A 290 -2.15 -10.64 -0.73
C GLY A 290 -3.58 -10.79 -0.22
N SER A 291 -3.72 -10.72 1.11
CA SER A 291 -5.02 -10.84 1.76
C SER A 291 -5.11 -10.06 3.06
N ALA A 292 -6.34 -9.72 3.48
CA ALA A 292 -6.58 -9.01 4.71
C ALA A 292 -7.92 -9.36 5.37
N ILE A 293 -8.02 -9.05 6.65
CA ILE A 293 -9.29 -8.99 7.40
C ILE A 293 -9.49 -7.55 7.86
N PRO A 294 -10.55 -6.86 7.43
CA PRO A 294 -10.90 -5.53 7.92
C PRO A 294 -11.78 -5.61 9.17
N ASP A 295 -11.69 -4.59 10.01
CA ASP A 295 -12.73 -4.21 10.97
C ASP A 295 -12.84 -2.69 11.06
N THR A 296 -13.98 -2.16 11.45
CA THR A 296 -14.29 -0.73 11.38
C THR A 296 -14.89 -0.19 12.67
N THR A 297 -14.56 1.08 12.97
CA THR A 297 -15.21 1.88 14.00
C THR A 297 -15.33 3.33 13.53
N ASN A 298 -15.98 4.20 14.31
CA ASN A 298 -16.21 5.59 13.92
C ASN A 298 -15.67 6.57 14.94
N ILE A 299 -15.14 7.69 14.46
CA ILE A 299 -14.76 8.85 15.28
C ILE A 299 -15.38 10.13 14.73
N GLU A 300 -15.67 11.08 15.60
CA GLU A 300 -16.07 12.44 15.21
C GLU A 300 -15.01 13.46 15.59
N ILE A 301 -14.47 14.14 14.58
CA ILE A 301 -13.46 15.19 14.75
C ILE A 301 -14.14 16.56 14.70
N LEU A 302 -14.06 17.28 15.79
CA LEU A 302 -14.69 18.60 15.97
C LEU A 302 -13.72 19.73 15.62
N ARG A 303 -14.29 20.87 15.24
CA ARG A 303 -13.52 22.12 15.18
C ARG A 303 -13.18 22.57 16.60
N SER A 304 -11.96 23.04 16.79
CA SER A 304 -11.61 23.77 18.01
C SER A 304 -12.28 25.16 17.96
N ASP A 305 -12.90 25.57 19.07
CA ASP A 305 -13.49 26.92 19.23
C ASP A 305 -12.43 28.03 19.20
#